data_43946231d304689d3f654b9d2c59cea6
#
_entry.id   43946231d304689d3f654b9d2c59cea6
#
_cell.length_a   1.000
_cell.length_b   1.000
_cell.length_c   1.000
_cell.angle_alpha   90.00
_cell.angle_beta   90.00
_cell.angle_gamma   90.00
#
_symmetry.space_group_name_H-M   'P 1'
#
loop_
_entity.id
_entity.type
_entity.pdbx_description
1 polymer ?
#
loop_
_entity_poly.entity_id
_entity_poly.type
_entity_poly.pdbx_seq_one_letter_code
_entity_poly.pdbx_strand_id
1 'polypeptide(L)'
;ISFPVMQTKDNQFYLNHTVSKEYNDRGSIFLDANANGQFQDDNSIIYGHSVEGGGMFTLLKNYCDEDFFKSHPVFYLLTPDVNYKCHVFTFAKTTEDSVFYTTSFGDY
;
A
#
# COMPACT_ATOMS: atom_id res chain seq x y z
N ILE A 1 -11.55 5.88 5.61
CA ILE A 1 -10.18 6.37 5.53
C ILE A 1 -9.80 6.57 4.08
N SER A 2 -9.17 7.67 3.78
CA SER A 2 -8.72 7.99 2.43
C SER A 2 -7.32 8.59 2.48
N PHE A 3 -6.42 8.04 1.67
CA PHE A 3 -5.05 8.54 1.56
C PHE A 3 -4.66 8.73 0.09
N PRO A 4 -3.95 9.81 -0.24
CA PRO A 4 -3.29 9.88 -1.54
C PRO A 4 -2.15 8.86 -1.59
N VAL A 5 -1.97 8.23 -2.76
CA VAL A 5 -0.87 7.30 -3.03
C VAL A 5 0.11 8.00 -3.96
N MET A 6 1.33 8.17 -3.48
CA MET A 6 2.39 8.88 -4.20
C MET A 6 3.29 7.88 -4.93
N GLN A 7 4.08 8.35 -5.87
CA GLN A 7 5.13 7.56 -6.51
C GLN A 7 6.27 8.48 -6.91
N THR A 8 7.51 8.00 -6.73
CA THR A 8 8.70 8.70 -7.19
C THR A 8 9.71 7.67 -7.72
N LYS A 9 10.86 8.12 -8.12
CA LYS A 9 11.91 7.29 -8.73
C LYS A 9 12.60 6.31 -7.78
N ASP A 10 12.36 6.42 -6.47
CA ASP A 10 12.92 5.53 -5.47
C ASP A 10 11.87 5.17 -4.41
N ASN A 11 12.19 4.21 -3.56
CA ASN A 11 11.31 3.74 -2.48
C ASN A 11 11.70 4.33 -1.11
N GLN A 12 12.40 5.45 -1.09
CA GLN A 12 12.93 6.02 0.14
C GLN A 12 12.40 7.41 0.44
N PHE A 13 12.17 8.22 -0.59
CA PHE A 13 11.76 9.62 -0.41
C PHE A 13 10.51 9.75 0.44
N TYR A 14 9.44 9.02 0.07
CA TYR A 14 8.16 9.11 0.77
C TYR A 14 8.10 8.32 2.07
N LEU A 15 9.15 7.61 2.43
CA LEU A 15 9.26 7.04 3.78
C LEU A 15 9.27 8.14 4.86
N ASN A 16 9.76 9.31 4.54
CA ASN A 16 9.90 10.41 5.48
C ASN A 16 9.61 11.78 4.87
N HIS A 17 8.73 11.82 3.86
CA HIS A 17 8.26 13.08 3.28
C HIS A 17 6.76 13.04 3.04
N THR A 18 6.11 14.17 3.24
CA THR A 18 4.68 14.36 2.99
C THR A 18 4.40 14.51 1.49
N VAL A 19 3.12 14.53 1.14
CA VAL A 19 2.68 14.81 -0.24
C VAL A 19 3.15 16.19 -0.73
N SER A 20 3.41 17.13 0.18
CA SER A 20 3.98 18.45 -0.11
C SER A 20 5.50 18.44 -0.19
N LYS A 21 6.14 17.27 -0.11
CA LYS A 21 7.60 17.08 -0.13
C LYS A 21 8.33 17.66 1.09
N GLU A 22 7.64 17.87 2.19
CA GLU A 22 8.21 18.26 3.46
C GLU A 22 8.62 17.04 4.26
N TYR A 23 9.73 17.16 5.00
CA TYR A 23 10.18 16.08 5.88
C TYR A 23 9.16 15.83 6.99
N ASN A 24 8.80 14.55 7.19
CA ASN A 24 7.95 14.10 8.28
C ASN A 24 8.17 12.61 8.49
N ASP A 25 8.41 12.20 9.74
CA ASP A 25 8.71 10.80 10.07
C ASP A 25 7.59 9.82 9.70
N ARG A 26 6.35 10.28 9.58
CA ARG A 26 5.22 9.44 9.15
C ARG A 26 5.25 9.16 7.66
N GLY A 27 5.91 10.02 6.89
CA GLY A 27 5.97 9.90 5.43
C GLY A 27 4.62 9.99 4.76
N SER A 28 4.52 9.27 3.64
CA SER A 28 3.29 9.14 2.84
C SER A 28 3.03 7.69 2.50
N ILE A 29 1.84 7.39 2.03
CA ILE A 29 1.53 6.12 1.36
C ILE A 29 2.05 6.24 -0.06
N PHE A 30 2.82 5.26 -0.53
CA PHE A 30 3.41 5.34 -1.86
C PHE A 30 3.49 3.99 -2.56
N LEU A 31 3.40 4.05 -3.89
CA LEU A 31 3.53 2.91 -4.77
C LEU A 31 5.01 2.64 -5.04
N ASP A 32 5.38 1.37 -5.15
CA ASP A 32 6.75 0.95 -5.50
C ASP A 32 7.24 1.71 -6.73
N ALA A 33 8.48 2.18 -6.68
CA ALA A 33 9.08 3.01 -7.73
C ALA A 33 9.12 2.32 -9.10
N ASN A 34 9.21 0.98 -9.10
CA ASN A 34 9.27 0.19 -10.33
C ASN A 34 7.88 -0.28 -10.80
N ALA A 35 6.83 0.02 -10.05
CA ALA A 35 5.49 -0.38 -10.42
C ALA A 35 4.90 0.51 -11.51
N ASN A 36 3.97 -0.05 -12.29
CA ASN A 36 3.15 0.72 -13.22
C ASN A 36 2.21 1.64 -12.43
N GLY A 37 2.24 2.94 -12.71
CA GLY A 37 1.43 3.94 -12.01
C GLY A 37 -0.07 3.78 -12.20
N GLN A 38 -0.50 2.94 -13.14
CA GLN A 38 -1.91 2.63 -13.40
C GLN A 38 -2.31 1.25 -12.85
N PHE A 39 -1.46 0.64 -12.03
CA PHE A 39 -1.70 -0.66 -11.39
C PHE A 39 -1.92 -1.80 -12.39
N GLN A 40 -1.15 -1.82 -13.47
CA GLN A 40 -1.24 -2.83 -14.53
C GLN A 40 -0.25 -3.98 -14.39
N ASP A 41 0.57 -3.99 -13.34
CA ASP A 41 1.46 -5.11 -13.04
C ASP A 41 0.70 -6.28 -12.42
N ASP A 42 1.29 -7.47 -12.48
CA ASP A 42 0.73 -8.67 -11.83
C ASP A 42 0.59 -8.49 -10.31
N ASN A 43 1.50 -7.75 -9.72
CA ASN A 43 1.48 -7.41 -8.30
C ASN A 43 1.97 -5.98 -8.13
N SER A 44 1.17 -5.14 -7.51
CA SER A 44 1.52 -3.76 -7.19
C SER A 44 1.72 -3.64 -5.68
N ILE A 45 2.87 -3.11 -5.26
CA ILE A 45 3.22 -2.98 -3.86
C ILE A 45 3.03 -1.53 -3.44
N ILE A 46 2.21 -1.33 -2.42
CA ILE A 46 1.97 -0.01 -1.83
C ILE A 46 2.52 -0.02 -0.41
N TYR A 47 3.37 0.94 -0.10
CA TYR A 47 4.03 1.07 1.18
C TYR A 47 3.39 2.14 2.05
N GLY A 48 3.45 1.93 3.35
CA GLY A 48 3.04 2.92 4.32
C GLY A 48 3.49 2.53 5.71
N HIS A 49 3.83 3.53 6.54
CA HIS A 49 4.24 3.29 7.90
C HIS A 49 3.07 2.80 8.77
N SER A 50 3.42 2.01 9.79
CA SER A 50 2.56 1.75 10.93
C SER A 50 3.11 2.56 12.08
N VAL A 51 2.34 3.53 12.56
CA VAL A 51 2.81 4.49 13.56
C VAL A 51 2.01 4.41 14.85
N GLU A 52 2.70 4.63 15.96
CA GLU A 52 2.04 4.74 17.26
C GLU A 52 1.13 5.97 17.26
N GLY A 53 -0.05 5.85 17.83
CA GLY A 53 -1.06 6.91 17.83
C GLY A 53 -1.97 6.91 16.61
N GLY A 54 -1.78 6.01 15.67
CA GLY A 54 -2.64 5.83 14.49
C GLY A 54 -2.19 6.60 13.27
N GLY A 55 -2.95 6.52 12.22
CA GLY A 55 -2.66 7.09 10.92
C GLY A 55 -1.88 6.15 10.00
N MET A 56 -1.68 6.55 8.77
CA MET A 56 -1.03 5.76 7.73
C MET A 56 -1.59 4.33 7.67
N PHE A 57 -0.77 3.30 7.56
CA PHE A 57 -1.23 1.91 7.50
C PHE A 57 -1.44 1.25 8.86
N THR A 58 -1.42 2.00 9.94
CA THR A 58 -1.65 1.45 11.29
C THR A 58 -2.98 0.70 11.40
N LEU A 59 -4.02 1.20 10.74
CA LEU A 59 -5.34 0.56 10.74
C LEU A 59 -5.35 -0.83 10.12
N LEU A 60 -4.39 -1.16 9.25
CA LEU A 60 -4.31 -2.49 8.65
C LEU A 60 -4.07 -3.57 9.68
N LYS A 61 -3.52 -3.24 10.85
CA LYS A 61 -3.36 -4.19 11.96
C LYS A 61 -4.69 -4.77 12.43
N ASN A 62 -5.78 -4.05 12.24
CA ASN A 62 -7.11 -4.53 12.60
C ASN A 62 -7.52 -5.77 11.80
N TYR A 63 -6.90 -6.02 10.65
CA TYR A 63 -7.14 -7.24 9.88
C TYR A 63 -6.59 -8.51 10.55
N CYS A 64 -5.84 -8.39 11.64
CA CYS A 64 -5.52 -9.52 12.50
C CYS A 64 -6.76 -10.05 13.25
N ASP A 65 -7.78 -9.21 13.41
CA ASP A 65 -9.07 -9.59 13.99
C ASP A 65 -9.97 -10.16 12.90
N GLU A 66 -10.47 -11.37 13.12
CA GLU A 66 -11.28 -12.09 12.12
C GLU A 66 -12.59 -11.35 11.83
N ASP A 67 -13.23 -10.79 12.85
CA ASP A 67 -14.49 -10.08 12.68
C ASP A 67 -14.28 -8.79 11.86
N PHE A 68 -13.20 -8.08 12.11
CA PHE A 68 -12.85 -6.89 11.32
C PHE A 68 -12.58 -7.28 9.87
N PHE A 69 -11.82 -8.35 9.64
CA PHE A 69 -11.51 -8.85 8.30
C PHE A 69 -12.79 -9.17 7.52
N LYS A 70 -13.72 -9.87 8.15
CA LYS A 70 -15.00 -10.26 7.53
C LYS A 70 -15.91 -9.07 7.25
N SER A 71 -15.88 -8.04 8.10
CA SER A 71 -16.74 -6.87 7.97
C SER A 71 -16.15 -5.77 7.06
N HIS A 72 -14.86 -5.86 6.70
CA HIS A 72 -14.18 -4.88 5.84
C HIS A 72 -13.50 -5.56 4.66
N PRO A 73 -14.26 -6.25 3.79
CA PRO A 73 -13.68 -7.10 2.74
C PRO A 73 -13.20 -6.32 1.53
N VAL A 74 -13.54 -5.04 1.40
CA VAL A 74 -13.35 -4.27 0.17
C VAL A 74 -12.73 -2.91 0.46
N PHE A 75 -11.84 -2.49 -0.43
CA PHE A 75 -11.38 -1.10 -0.50
C PHE A 75 -11.30 -0.66 -1.97
N TYR A 76 -11.12 0.63 -2.20
CA TYR A 76 -11.07 1.18 -3.54
C TYR A 76 -9.74 1.87 -3.80
N LEU A 77 -9.18 1.62 -4.99
CA LEU A 77 -8.08 2.39 -5.56
C LEU A 77 -8.65 3.31 -6.63
N LEU A 78 -8.48 4.61 -6.44
CA LEU A 78 -8.99 5.61 -7.37
C LEU A 78 -7.82 6.16 -8.20
N THR A 79 -7.93 6.03 -9.51
CA THR A 79 -6.98 6.62 -10.45
C THR A 79 -7.71 7.60 -11.37
N PRO A 80 -6.98 8.49 -12.08
CA PRO A 80 -7.63 9.42 -13.01
C PRO A 80 -8.48 8.74 -14.09
N ASP A 81 -8.08 7.55 -14.53
CA ASP A 81 -8.72 6.88 -15.66
C ASP A 81 -9.66 5.76 -15.24
N VAL A 82 -9.33 5.03 -14.18
CA VAL A 82 -10.04 3.81 -13.75
C VAL A 82 -10.08 3.74 -12.24
N ASN A 83 -11.21 3.31 -11.70
CA ASN A 83 -11.36 2.98 -10.29
C ASN A 83 -11.38 1.46 -10.12
N TYR A 84 -10.62 0.97 -9.15
CA TYR A 84 -10.53 -0.45 -8.85
C TYR A 84 -11.25 -0.77 -7.55
N LYS A 85 -12.13 -1.75 -7.58
CA LYS A 85 -12.69 -2.38 -6.38
C LYS A 85 -11.82 -3.55 -6.00
N CYS A 86 -11.18 -3.48 -4.84
CA CYS A 86 -10.22 -4.46 -4.40
C CYS A 86 -10.79 -5.29 -3.25
N HIS A 87 -10.59 -6.60 -3.32
CA HIS A 87 -11.02 -7.53 -2.27
C HIS A 87 -9.82 -7.93 -1.43
N VAL A 88 -9.92 -7.75 -0.12
CA VAL A 88 -8.92 -8.22 0.82
C VAL A 88 -9.08 -9.73 0.97
N PHE A 89 -8.06 -10.50 0.61
CA PHE A 89 -8.12 -11.96 0.72
C PHE A 89 -7.19 -12.53 1.78
N THR A 90 -6.19 -11.76 2.22
CA THR A 90 -5.29 -12.22 3.28
C THR A 90 -4.65 -11.04 3.99
N PHE A 91 -4.27 -11.26 5.24
CA PHE A 91 -3.39 -10.40 6.02
C PHE A 91 -2.35 -11.28 6.70
N ALA A 92 -1.07 -10.95 6.53
CA ALA A 92 0.02 -11.76 7.07
C ALA A 92 1.19 -10.88 7.50
N LYS A 93 1.92 -11.34 8.50
CA LYS A 93 3.24 -10.82 8.83
C LYS A 93 4.27 -11.62 8.05
N THR A 94 5.17 -10.95 7.34
CA THR A 94 6.15 -11.60 6.48
C THR A 94 7.46 -10.81 6.44
N THR A 95 8.43 -11.36 5.73
CA THR A 95 9.74 -10.72 5.50
C THR A 95 9.82 -10.15 4.09
N GLU A 96 10.84 -9.32 3.83
CA GLU A 96 11.08 -8.74 2.52
C GLU A 96 11.37 -9.77 1.43
N ASP A 97 11.79 -10.98 1.81
CA ASP A 97 12.08 -12.07 0.87
C ASP A 97 10.83 -12.82 0.43
N SER A 98 9.67 -12.46 0.96
CA SER A 98 8.42 -13.11 0.61
C SER A 98 8.06 -12.91 -0.86
N VAL A 99 7.38 -13.90 -1.46
CA VAL A 99 6.81 -13.80 -2.80
C VAL A 99 5.82 -12.64 -2.94
N PHE A 100 5.25 -12.14 -1.86
CA PHE A 100 4.37 -10.97 -1.88
C PHE A 100 5.06 -9.71 -2.40
N TYR A 101 6.39 -9.64 -2.36
CA TYR A 101 7.16 -8.53 -2.91
C TYR A 101 7.58 -8.72 -4.37
N THR A 102 7.17 -9.80 -5.00
CA THR A 102 7.39 -10.04 -6.43
C THR A 102 6.38 -9.23 -7.23
N THR A 103 6.84 -8.36 -8.13
CA THR A 103 5.99 -7.46 -8.91
C THR A 103 5.58 -8.03 -10.25
N SER A 104 6.28 -9.03 -10.73
CA SER A 104 5.95 -9.76 -11.95
C SER A 104 6.27 -11.24 -11.76
N PHE A 105 5.33 -12.10 -12.13
CA PHE A 105 5.47 -13.54 -11.94
C PHE A 105 5.94 -14.26 -13.22
N GLY A 106 6.23 -13.51 -14.26
CA GLY A 106 6.72 -14.07 -15.50
C GLY A 106 5.67 -14.89 -16.24
N ASP A 107 6.13 -15.91 -16.96
CA ASP A 107 5.27 -16.78 -17.75
C ASP A 107 4.75 -17.92 -16.89
N TYR A 108 3.62 -17.74 -16.33
CA TYR A 108 2.90 -18.81 -15.69
C TYR A 108 2.11 -19.61 -16.69
#